data_31ca4279c0b8bda99762c5f43078cb29
#
_entry.id   31ca4279c0b8bda99762c5f43078cb29
#
_cell.length_a   1.000
_cell.length_b   1.000
_cell.length_c   1.000
_cell.angle_alpha   90.00
_cell.angle_beta   90.00
_cell.angle_gamma   90.00
#
_symmetry.space_group_name_H-M   'P 1'
#
loop_
_entity.id
_entity.type
_entity.pdbx_description
1 polymer ?
#
loop_
_entity_poly.entity_id
_entity_poly.type
_entity_poly.pdbx_seq_one_letter_code
_entity_poly.pdbx_strand_id
1 'polypeptide(L)'
;MSSSVTIQPFDGLSVCLFCGSSETVRPEYLEAARSVGRQTAEAGWRLVYGGGGVGLMGASARAAHEAGGRVLGIMPGFLRSRERLFDDVETLVVTSMHERKTLMYDQSDAFIVAPGGVGTLEEAIEILSWKRLDLHHKPVIFLNLNGFWDPLMAVMRHSVEEGMTPASFLQAWDICDTVEAAMAAIEQAGRVGVDTPHLKHDRR
;
A
#
# COMPACT_ATOMS: atom_id res chain seq x y z
N MET A 1 -15.98 -26.53 -3.36
CA MET A 1 -16.89 -25.44 -3.80
C MET A 1 -16.13 -24.14 -3.58
N SER A 2 -15.63 -23.53 -4.65
CA SER A 2 -14.98 -22.22 -4.59
C SER A 2 -16.06 -21.18 -4.36
N SER A 3 -16.17 -20.66 -3.14
CA SER A 3 -16.97 -19.47 -2.89
C SER A 3 -16.28 -18.32 -3.61
N SER A 4 -16.85 -17.85 -4.70
CA SER A 4 -16.43 -16.62 -5.34
C SER A 4 -16.63 -15.49 -4.33
N VAL A 5 -15.54 -15.03 -3.74
CA VAL A 5 -15.59 -13.87 -2.85
C VAL A 5 -15.82 -12.65 -3.73
N THR A 6 -16.95 -12.00 -3.54
CA THR A 6 -17.34 -10.81 -4.31
C THR A 6 -16.89 -9.58 -3.55
N ILE A 7 -15.89 -8.86 -4.09
CA ILE A 7 -15.48 -7.55 -3.58
C ILE A 7 -16.54 -6.54 -4.00
N GLN A 8 -16.95 -5.67 -3.07
CA GLN A 8 -17.89 -4.60 -3.36
C GLN A 8 -17.28 -3.62 -4.38
N PRO A 9 -17.96 -3.33 -5.51
CA PRO A 9 -17.45 -2.37 -6.48
C PRO A 9 -17.15 -1.02 -5.85
N PHE A 10 -16.09 -0.38 -6.31
CA PHE A 10 -15.70 0.96 -5.90
C PHE A 10 -15.16 1.72 -7.10
N ASP A 11 -15.80 2.84 -7.43
CA ASP A 11 -15.49 3.64 -8.63
C ASP A 11 -14.49 4.78 -8.34
N GLY A 12 -14.09 4.95 -7.07
CA GLY A 12 -13.10 5.94 -6.64
C GLY A 12 -11.67 5.40 -6.68
N LEU A 13 -10.71 6.29 -6.41
CA LEU A 13 -9.30 5.93 -6.28
C LEU A 13 -9.09 5.04 -5.04
N SER A 14 -8.29 3.99 -5.18
CA SER A 14 -7.94 3.06 -4.11
C SER A 14 -6.44 3.13 -3.81
N VAL A 15 -6.10 3.34 -2.55
CA VAL A 15 -4.72 3.43 -2.08
C VAL A 15 -4.38 2.21 -1.24
N CYS A 16 -3.35 1.48 -1.64
CA CYS A 16 -2.79 0.39 -0.84
C CYS A 16 -1.79 0.93 0.18
N LEU A 17 -1.95 0.54 1.43
CA LEU A 17 -1.00 0.84 2.50
C LEU A 17 -0.23 -0.41 2.90
N PHE A 18 1.06 -0.44 2.63
CA PHE A 18 2.01 -1.38 3.19
C PHE A 18 2.62 -0.78 4.46
N CYS A 19 2.50 -1.44 5.59
CA CYS A 19 2.99 -0.94 6.87
C CYS A 19 3.17 -2.05 7.91
N GLY A 20 3.81 -1.71 9.04
CA GLY A 20 4.07 -2.67 10.10
C GLY A 20 2.83 -3.10 10.88
N SER A 21 2.83 -4.36 11.37
CA SER A 21 1.81 -4.93 12.25
C SER A 21 2.21 -4.93 13.73
N SER A 22 3.41 -4.46 14.08
CA SER A 22 3.88 -4.41 15.46
C SER A 22 3.13 -3.37 16.29
N GLU A 23 2.77 -3.73 17.52
CA GLU A 23 2.16 -2.81 18.50
C GLU A 23 3.22 -2.01 19.28
N THR A 24 4.48 -2.48 19.29
CA THR A 24 5.60 -1.85 20.01
C THR A 24 6.41 -0.95 19.09
N VAL A 25 5.75 0.07 18.55
CA VAL A 25 6.36 1.06 17.64
C VAL A 25 6.29 2.45 18.25
N ARG A 26 7.07 3.37 17.71
CA ARG A 26 7.02 4.78 18.13
C ARG A 26 5.62 5.35 17.92
N PRO A 27 5.10 6.17 18.87
CA PRO A 27 3.76 6.76 18.76
C PRO A 27 3.54 7.58 17.50
N GLU A 28 4.58 8.27 17.01
CA GLU A 28 4.51 9.07 15.78
C GLU A 28 4.20 8.23 14.54
N TYR A 29 4.64 6.97 14.47
CA TYR A 29 4.31 6.07 13.34
C TYR A 29 2.84 5.63 13.39
N LEU A 30 2.31 5.38 14.60
CA LEU A 30 0.89 5.07 14.77
C LEU A 30 0.01 6.26 14.39
N GLU A 31 0.40 7.48 14.77
CA GLU A 31 -0.36 8.68 14.43
C GLU A 31 -0.31 8.95 12.93
N ALA A 32 0.83 8.76 12.28
CA ALA A 32 0.93 8.88 10.83
C ALA A 32 0.04 7.85 10.11
N ALA A 33 -0.01 6.60 10.60
CA ALA A 33 -0.89 5.59 10.04
C ALA A 33 -2.39 5.96 10.20
N ARG A 34 -2.80 6.51 11.37
CA ARG A 34 -4.14 7.07 11.55
C ARG A 34 -4.42 8.21 10.58
N SER A 35 -3.45 9.10 10.41
CA SER A 35 -3.57 10.22 9.47
C SER A 35 -3.73 9.75 8.03
N VAL A 36 -2.97 8.73 7.59
CA VAL A 36 -3.16 8.11 6.26
C VAL A 36 -4.58 7.58 6.11
N GLY A 37 -5.07 6.81 7.09
CA GLY A 37 -6.42 6.26 7.04
C GLY A 37 -7.49 7.33 6.96
N ARG A 38 -7.44 8.32 7.85
CA ARG A 38 -8.39 9.44 7.90
C ARG A 38 -8.36 10.26 6.60
N GLN A 39 -7.19 10.69 6.13
CA GLN A 39 -7.08 11.49 4.92
C GLN A 39 -7.50 10.71 3.66
N THR A 40 -7.25 9.40 3.60
CA THR A 40 -7.78 8.55 2.53
C THR A 40 -9.30 8.58 2.49
N ALA A 41 -9.96 8.46 3.63
CA ALA A 41 -11.43 8.55 3.75
C ALA A 41 -11.96 9.94 3.40
N GLU A 42 -11.35 11.01 3.92
CA GLU A 42 -11.72 12.41 3.66
C GLU A 42 -11.58 12.80 2.18
N ALA A 43 -10.60 12.21 1.47
CA ALA A 43 -10.44 12.36 0.03
C ALA A 43 -11.49 11.57 -0.79
N GLY A 44 -12.35 10.79 -0.16
CA GLY A 44 -13.30 9.91 -0.83
C GLY A 44 -12.65 8.70 -1.50
N TRP A 45 -11.44 8.32 -1.08
CA TRP A 45 -10.71 7.17 -1.61
C TRP A 45 -10.94 5.92 -0.76
N ARG A 46 -10.65 4.75 -1.32
CA ARG A 46 -10.69 3.48 -0.59
C ARG A 46 -9.31 3.12 -0.06
N LEU A 47 -9.22 2.76 1.22
CA LEU A 47 -8.02 2.17 1.80
C LEU A 47 -8.00 0.66 1.51
N VAL A 48 -6.93 0.17 0.89
CA VAL A 48 -6.63 -1.26 0.73
C VAL A 48 -5.45 -1.61 1.63
N TYR A 49 -5.53 -2.69 2.40
CA TYR A 49 -4.47 -3.05 3.34
C TYR A 49 -4.45 -4.56 3.64
N GLY A 50 -3.48 -4.99 4.43
CA GLY A 50 -3.26 -6.41 4.73
C GLY A 50 -4.29 -7.10 5.63
N GLY A 51 -5.34 -6.40 6.09
CA GLY A 51 -6.43 -6.97 6.88
C GLY A 51 -6.16 -7.09 8.39
N GLY A 52 -4.93 -6.82 8.87
CA GLY A 52 -4.57 -6.92 10.30
C GLY A 52 -5.17 -5.80 11.15
N GLY A 53 -5.66 -6.15 12.35
CA GLY A 53 -6.25 -5.21 13.30
C GLY A 53 -5.27 -4.62 14.31
N VAL A 54 -3.96 -4.86 14.17
CA VAL A 54 -2.92 -4.41 15.12
C VAL A 54 -1.87 -3.52 14.45
N GLY A 55 -1.07 -2.83 15.25
CA GLY A 55 0.00 -1.95 14.77
C GLY A 55 -0.51 -0.84 13.86
N LEU A 56 0.32 -0.46 12.88
CA LEU A 56 -0.02 0.58 11.92
C LEU A 56 -1.19 0.17 11.02
N MET A 57 -1.30 -1.12 10.66
CA MET A 57 -2.41 -1.64 9.87
C MET A 57 -3.75 -1.36 10.57
N GLY A 58 -3.92 -1.80 11.82
CA GLY A 58 -5.14 -1.58 12.57
C GLY A 58 -5.41 -0.11 12.87
N ALA A 59 -4.37 0.71 13.08
CA ALA A 59 -4.50 2.14 13.30
C ALA A 59 -5.07 2.86 12.08
N SER A 60 -4.55 2.56 10.88
CA SER A 60 -5.02 3.16 9.62
C SER A 60 -6.43 2.70 9.26
N ALA A 61 -6.73 1.41 9.37
CA ALA A 61 -8.04 0.86 9.02
C ALA A 61 -9.15 1.42 9.92
N ARG A 62 -8.92 1.50 11.24
CA ARG A 62 -9.88 2.12 12.17
C ARG A 62 -10.09 3.60 11.85
N ALA A 63 -9.03 4.36 11.67
CA ALA A 63 -9.15 5.79 11.37
C ALA A 63 -9.90 6.06 10.05
N ALA A 64 -9.68 5.24 9.02
CA ALA A 64 -10.43 5.33 7.77
C ALA A 64 -11.91 4.98 7.96
N HIS A 65 -12.21 3.92 8.70
CA HIS A 65 -13.57 3.50 9.02
C HIS A 65 -14.33 4.55 9.84
N GLU A 66 -13.72 5.05 10.92
CA GLU A 66 -14.28 6.09 11.79
C GLU A 66 -14.56 7.40 11.06
N ALA A 67 -13.75 7.71 10.03
CA ALA A 67 -13.99 8.83 9.11
C ALA A 67 -15.04 8.55 8.02
N GLY A 68 -15.73 7.40 8.07
CA GLY A 68 -16.76 7.00 7.11
C GLY A 68 -16.23 6.51 5.76
N GLY A 69 -14.92 6.24 5.65
CA GLY A 69 -14.28 5.77 4.43
C GLY A 69 -14.51 4.29 4.13
N ARG A 70 -14.29 3.93 2.87
CA ARG A 70 -14.29 2.53 2.43
C ARG A 70 -12.93 1.89 2.73
N VAL A 71 -12.95 0.72 3.34
CA VAL A 71 -11.75 -0.05 3.69
C VAL A 71 -11.89 -1.47 3.17
N LEU A 72 -10.85 -1.99 2.50
CA LEU A 72 -10.75 -3.36 2.04
C LEU A 72 -9.51 -4.02 2.66
N GLY A 73 -9.73 -4.97 3.56
CA GLY A 73 -8.68 -5.84 4.10
C GLY A 73 -8.50 -7.09 3.23
N ILE A 74 -7.26 -7.53 3.04
CA ILE A 74 -6.96 -8.80 2.34
C ILE A 74 -6.06 -9.64 3.24
N MET A 75 -6.62 -10.71 3.81
CA MET A 75 -6.00 -11.49 4.88
C MET A 75 -5.88 -12.97 4.50
N PRO A 76 -4.67 -13.54 4.48
CA PRO A 76 -4.53 -15.00 4.40
C PRO A 76 -5.10 -15.71 5.62
N GLY A 77 -5.86 -16.77 5.39
CA GLY A 77 -6.55 -17.49 6.45
C GLY A 77 -5.65 -17.93 7.62
N PHE A 78 -4.41 -18.33 7.33
CA PHE A 78 -3.44 -18.76 8.34
C PHE A 78 -2.85 -17.61 9.21
N LEU A 79 -2.99 -16.34 8.80
CA LEU A 79 -2.54 -15.18 9.57
C LEU A 79 -3.60 -14.63 10.53
N ARG A 80 -4.87 -15.02 10.39
CA ARG A 80 -5.99 -14.51 11.21
C ARG A 80 -5.76 -14.57 12.70
N SER A 81 -5.14 -15.65 13.18
CA SER A 81 -4.85 -15.83 14.61
C SER A 81 -3.69 -14.97 15.12
N ARG A 82 -2.80 -14.54 14.23
CA ARG A 82 -1.60 -13.75 14.57
C ARG A 82 -1.83 -12.25 14.47
N GLU A 83 -2.57 -11.81 13.44
CA GLU A 83 -2.71 -10.39 13.11
C GLU A 83 -4.06 -9.80 13.55
N ARG A 84 -4.93 -10.60 14.17
CA ARG A 84 -6.28 -10.22 14.62
C ARG A 84 -7.01 -9.39 13.54
N LEU A 85 -8.11 -9.88 13.02
CA LEU A 85 -8.89 -9.12 12.06
C LEU A 85 -9.49 -7.85 12.70
N PHE A 86 -9.69 -6.83 11.89
CA PHE A 86 -10.59 -5.75 12.22
C PHE A 86 -11.92 -6.04 11.52
N ASP A 87 -12.91 -6.54 12.29
CA ASP A 87 -14.15 -7.13 11.77
C ASP A 87 -15.16 -6.08 11.28
N ASP A 88 -14.95 -4.78 11.57
CA ASP A 88 -15.87 -3.70 11.19
C ASP A 88 -15.71 -3.25 9.73
N VAL A 89 -14.76 -3.83 8.99
CA VAL A 89 -14.49 -3.48 7.60
C VAL A 89 -14.59 -4.69 6.67
N GLU A 90 -14.82 -4.43 5.39
CA GLU A 90 -14.82 -5.48 4.37
C GLU A 90 -13.46 -6.18 4.35
N THR A 91 -13.43 -7.48 4.62
CA THR A 91 -12.20 -8.26 4.62
C THR A 91 -12.33 -9.52 3.77
N LEU A 92 -11.44 -9.64 2.80
CA LEU A 92 -11.32 -10.79 1.93
C LEU A 92 -10.33 -11.79 2.54
N VAL A 93 -10.80 -13.00 2.81
CA VAL A 93 -9.93 -14.08 3.29
C VAL A 93 -9.43 -14.90 2.11
N VAL A 94 -8.10 -14.95 1.95
CA VAL A 94 -7.42 -15.62 0.85
C VAL A 94 -6.66 -16.87 1.33
N THR A 95 -6.24 -17.70 0.40
CA THR A 95 -5.61 -18.99 0.70
C THR A 95 -4.09 -18.93 0.76
N SER A 96 -3.46 -17.94 0.12
CA SER A 96 -2.00 -17.82 0.02
C SER A 96 -1.52 -16.39 0.10
N MET A 97 -0.21 -16.21 0.38
CA MET A 97 0.45 -14.90 0.31
C MET A 97 0.50 -14.35 -1.11
N HIS A 98 0.64 -15.21 -2.10
CA HIS A 98 0.64 -14.79 -3.51
C HIS A 98 -0.71 -14.19 -3.90
N GLU A 99 -1.81 -14.88 -3.58
CA GLU A 99 -3.17 -14.38 -3.82
C GLU A 99 -3.42 -13.06 -3.10
N ARG A 100 -2.97 -12.92 -1.82
CA ARG A 100 -3.04 -11.67 -1.07
C ARG A 100 -2.41 -10.52 -1.84
N LYS A 101 -1.14 -10.65 -2.22
CA LYS A 101 -0.38 -9.59 -2.86
C LYS A 101 -0.94 -9.23 -4.24
N THR A 102 -1.35 -10.23 -5.02
CA THR A 102 -2.00 -10.01 -6.31
C THR A 102 -3.29 -9.19 -6.15
N LEU A 103 -4.14 -9.56 -5.19
CA LEU A 103 -5.38 -8.81 -4.94
C LEU A 103 -5.13 -7.41 -4.37
N MET A 104 -4.16 -7.24 -3.46
CA MET A 104 -3.79 -5.91 -2.98
C MET A 104 -3.34 -5.00 -4.15
N TYR A 105 -2.58 -5.55 -5.07
CA TYR A 105 -2.17 -4.86 -6.29
C TYR A 105 -3.36 -4.55 -7.22
N ASP A 106 -4.18 -5.55 -7.54
CA ASP A 106 -5.30 -5.43 -8.49
C ASP A 106 -6.37 -4.44 -7.99
N GLN A 107 -6.57 -4.36 -6.68
CA GLN A 107 -7.57 -3.52 -6.04
C GLN A 107 -7.09 -2.09 -5.72
N SER A 108 -5.89 -1.71 -6.16
CA SER A 108 -5.28 -0.43 -5.82
C SER A 108 -4.78 0.33 -7.04
N ASP A 109 -4.85 1.65 -6.98
CA ASP A 109 -4.37 2.57 -8.01
C ASP A 109 -3.04 3.22 -7.65
N ALA A 110 -2.71 3.25 -6.35
CA ALA A 110 -1.47 3.80 -5.80
C ALA A 110 -1.05 3.03 -4.54
N PHE A 111 0.22 3.16 -4.16
CA PHE A 111 0.81 2.51 -3.00
C PHE A 111 1.50 3.52 -2.09
N ILE A 112 1.21 3.45 -0.79
CA ILE A 112 1.98 4.09 0.28
C ILE A 112 2.74 3.01 1.02
N VAL A 113 4.05 3.20 1.17
CA VAL A 113 4.94 2.34 1.95
C VAL A 113 5.31 3.10 3.22
N ALA A 114 4.56 2.89 4.29
CA ALA A 114 4.82 3.46 5.61
C ALA A 114 5.84 2.61 6.39
N PRO A 115 6.41 3.11 7.50
CA PRO A 115 7.32 2.34 8.34
C PRO A 115 6.82 0.94 8.66
N GLY A 116 7.69 -0.06 8.47
CA GLY A 116 7.31 -1.45 8.65
C GLY A 116 8.49 -2.41 8.73
N GLY A 117 8.19 -3.66 8.93
CA GLY A 117 9.16 -4.75 9.06
C GLY A 117 9.43 -5.48 7.74
N VAL A 118 9.92 -6.73 7.89
CA VAL A 118 10.32 -7.57 6.74
C VAL A 118 9.19 -7.81 5.74
N GLY A 119 7.94 -7.95 6.20
CA GLY A 119 6.79 -8.11 5.30
C GLY A 119 6.54 -6.87 4.45
N THR A 120 6.61 -5.68 5.07
CA THR A 120 6.49 -4.41 4.35
C THR A 120 7.62 -4.21 3.33
N LEU A 121 8.85 -4.60 3.68
CA LEU A 121 10.00 -4.59 2.75
C LEU A 121 9.74 -5.53 1.57
N GLU A 122 9.27 -6.73 1.82
CA GLU A 122 8.98 -7.74 0.79
C GLU A 122 7.91 -7.24 -0.19
N GLU A 123 6.78 -6.72 0.33
CA GLU A 123 5.71 -6.15 -0.47
C GLU A 123 6.19 -4.95 -1.31
N ALA A 124 6.96 -4.04 -0.73
CA ALA A 124 7.49 -2.87 -1.42
C ALA A 124 8.47 -3.24 -2.54
N ILE A 125 9.42 -4.15 -2.28
CA ILE A 125 10.40 -4.59 -3.28
C ILE A 125 9.71 -5.34 -4.42
N GLU A 126 8.69 -6.15 -4.15
CA GLU A 126 7.94 -6.85 -5.19
C GLU A 126 7.25 -5.85 -6.14
N ILE A 127 6.52 -4.87 -5.61
CA ILE A 127 5.85 -3.83 -6.41
C ILE A 127 6.86 -3.01 -7.22
N LEU A 128 7.99 -2.62 -6.64
CA LEU A 128 9.04 -1.93 -7.36
C LEU A 128 9.70 -2.80 -8.43
N SER A 129 9.87 -4.10 -8.17
CA SER A 129 10.37 -5.05 -9.16
C SER A 129 9.42 -5.17 -10.36
N TRP A 130 8.11 -5.23 -10.12
CA TRP A 130 7.12 -5.25 -11.19
C TRP A 130 7.11 -3.93 -11.99
N LYS A 131 7.24 -2.79 -11.32
CA LYS A 131 7.35 -1.49 -11.98
C LYS A 131 8.60 -1.38 -12.86
N ARG A 132 9.76 -1.89 -12.37
CA ARG A 132 11.00 -1.98 -13.17
C ARG A 132 10.84 -2.86 -14.43
N LEU A 133 10.00 -3.89 -14.37
CA LEU A 133 9.70 -4.79 -15.49
C LEU A 133 8.59 -4.26 -16.41
N ASP A 134 8.17 -3.02 -16.20
CA ASP A 134 7.11 -2.35 -16.98
C ASP A 134 5.74 -3.05 -16.90
N LEU A 135 5.50 -3.79 -15.81
CA LEU A 135 4.24 -4.47 -15.56
C LEU A 135 3.17 -3.52 -15.01
N HIS A 136 3.57 -2.37 -14.48
CA HIS A 136 2.66 -1.29 -14.06
C HIS A 136 3.37 0.06 -13.97
N HIS A 137 2.55 1.14 -13.94
CA HIS A 137 2.99 2.52 -13.77
C HIS A 137 2.37 3.20 -12.53
N LYS A 138 1.68 2.46 -11.68
CA LYS A 138 1.03 2.98 -10.47
C LYS A 138 2.04 3.72 -9.60
N PRO A 139 1.66 4.86 -8.97
CA PRO A 139 2.51 5.57 -8.03
C PRO A 139 2.90 4.69 -6.84
N VAL A 140 4.16 4.77 -6.42
CA VAL A 140 4.68 4.12 -5.22
C VAL A 140 5.39 5.18 -4.39
N ILE A 141 4.89 5.45 -3.18
CA ILE A 141 5.34 6.54 -2.34
C ILE A 141 5.84 6.00 -1.01
N PHE A 142 7.10 6.20 -0.72
CA PHE A 142 7.66 5.89 0.60
C PHE A 142 7.38 7.04 1.56
N LEU A 143 6.64 6.76 2.62
CA LEU A 143 6.42 7.68 3.72
C LEU A 143 7.64 7.61 4.67
N ASN A 144 8.59 8.52 4.46
CA ASN A 144 9.93 8.48 5.07
C ASN A 144 9.99 9.24 6.40
N LEU A 145 9.07 8.94 7.30
CA LEU A 145 9.02 9.56 8.63
C LEU A 145 10.33 9.39 9.37
N ASN A 146 10.91 10.50 9.79
CA ASN A 146 12.19 10.53 10.55
C ASN A 146 13.34 9.78 9.85
N GLY A 147 13.36 9.72 8.52
CA GLY A 147 14.39 9.03 7.77
C GLY A 147 14.32 7.50 7.87
N PHE A 148 13.15 6.94 8.20
CA PHE A 148 13.00 5.48 8.40
C PHE A 148 13.48 4.67 7.19
N TRP A 149 13.25 5.16 5.98
CA TRP A 149 13.59 4.47 4.74
C TRP A 149 14.96 4.84 4.17
N ASP A 150 15.70 5.79 4.78
CA ASP A 150 17.03 6.20 4.30
C ASP A 150 18.01 5.03 4.11
N PRO A 151 18.08 4.03 5.02
CA PRO A 151 18.94 2.86 4.82
C PRO A 151 18.56 2.03 3.60
N LEU A 152 17.24 1.85 3.33
CA LEU A 152 16.78 1.14 2.14
C LEU A 152 17.13 1.90 0.86
N MET A 153 16.93 3.22 0.85
CA MET A 153 17.29 4.08 -0.28
C MET A 153 18.81 4.05 -0.55
N ALA A 154 19.63 3.94 0.49
CA ALA A 154 21.07 3.77 0.34
C ALA A 154 21.42 2.43 -0.33
N VAL A 155 20.78 1.33 0.07
CA VAL A 155 20.97 0.02 -0.56
C VAL A 155 20.56 0.04 -2.04
N MET A 156 19.42 0.67 -2.37
CA MET A 156 18.95 0.78 -3.75
C MET A 156 19.90 1.61 -4.63
N ARG A 157 20.41 2.75 -4.11
CA ARG A 157 21.43 3.54 -4.82
C ARG A 157 22.72 2.76 -5.02
N HIS A 158 23.21 2.08 -4.00
CA HIS A 158 24.39 1.26 -4.08
C HIS A 158 24.27 0.16 -5.16
N SER A 159 23.12 -0.50 -5.25
CA SER A 159 22.85 -1.49 -6.31
C SER A 159 22.96 -0.90 -7.73
N VAL A 160 22.57 0.37 -7.91
CA VAL A 160 22.73 1.09 -9.18
C VAL A 160 24.20 1.46 -9.43
N GLU A 161 24.90 1.96 -8.42
CA GLU A 161 26.33 2.34 -8.49
C GLU A 161 27.20 1.14 -8.86
N GLU A 162 26.91 -0.04 -8.31
CA GLU A 162 27.58 -1.31 -8.62
C GLU A 162 27.11 -1.94 -9.95
N GLY A 163 26.23 -1.29 -10.71
CA GLY A 163 25.74 -1.77 -12.00
C GLY A 163 24.79 -2.97 -11.96
N MET A 164 24.29 -3.33 -10.77
CA MET A 164 23.34 -4.46 -10.61
C MET A 164 21.90 -4.06 -10.99
N THR A 165 21.60 -2.76 -10.94
CA THR A 165 20.27 -2.23 -11.23
C THR A 165 20.40 -1.01 -12.18
N PRO A 166 19.53 -0.88 -13.21
CA PRO A 166 19.56 0.29 -14.10
C PRO A 166 19.30 1.60 -13.35
N ALA A 167 19.96 2.69 -13.72
CA ALA A 167 19.79 4.01 -13.09
C ALA A 167 18.34 4.53 -13.13
N SER A 168 17.56 4.17 -14.17
CA SER A 168 16.15 4.50 -14.28
C SER A 168 15.28 3.94 -13.14
N PHE A 169 15.76 2.91 -12.45
CA PHE A 169 15.05 2.34 -11.30
C PHE A 169 14.89 3.33 -10.15
N LEU A 170 15.80 4.29 -9.98
CA LEU A 170 15.68 5.33 -8.95
C LEU A 170 14.50 6.29 -9.18
N GLN A 171 13.84 6.21 -10.32
CA GLN A 171 12.62 6.95 -10.65
C GLN A 171 11.34 6.14 -10.42
N ALA A 172 11.47 4.91 -9.89
CA ALA A 172 10.33 4.02 -9.70
C ALA A 172 9.45 4.39 -8.50
N TRP A 173 9.89 5.29 -7.63
CA TRP A 173 9.18 5.72 -6.42
C TRP A 173 9.41 7.19 -6.11
N ASP A 174 8.53 7.74 -5.29
CA ASP A 174 8.68 9.03 -4.65
C ASP A 174 8.93 8.86 -3.15
N ILE A 175 9.55 9.86 -2.52
CA ILE A 175 9.80 9.90 -1.08
C ILE A 175 9.10 11.14 -0.52
N CYS A 176 8.29 10.94 0.52
CA CYS A 176 7.60 12.01 1.23
C CYS A 176 7.83 11.89 2.73
N ASP A 177 8.19 12.99 3.38
CA ASP A 177 8.47 13.02 4.82
C ASP A 177 7.22 13.21 5.67
N THR A 178 6.08 13.56 5.04
CA THR A 178 4.79 13.77 5.71
C THR A 178 3.65 13.06 4.98
N VAL A 179 2.57 12.79 5.72
CA VAL A 179 1.36 12.18 5.16
C VAL A 179 0.72 13.09 4.13
N GLU A 180 0.65 14.38 4.40
CA GLU A 180 0.07 15.40 3.52
C GLU A 180 0.79 15.44 2.16
N ALA A 181 2.12 15.37 2.17
CA ALA A 181 2.92 15.33 0.95
C ALA A 181 2.67 14.02 0.16
N ALA A 182 2.55 12.88 0.85
CA ALA A 182 2.24 11.60 0.21
C ALA A 182 0.86 11.59 -0.44
N MET A 183 -0.17 12.12 0.26
CA MET A 183 -1.52 12.23 -0.28
C MET A 183 -1.58 13.17 -1.49
N ALA A 184 -0.90 14.32 -1.42
CA ALA A 184 -0.81 15.27 -2.54
C ALA A 184 -0.12 14.65 -3.77
N ALA A 185 0.95 13.86 -3.57
CA ALA A 185 1.65 13.18 -4.65
C ALA A 185 0.74 12.14 -5.35
N ILE A 186 -0.07 11.40 -4.60
CA ILE A 186 -1.06 10.47 -5.16
C ILE A 186 -2.12 11.22 -5.97
N GLU A 187 -2.67 12.29 -5.41
CA GLU A 187 -3.69 13.10 -6.10
C GLU A 187 -3.16 13.67 -7.43
N GLN A 188 -1.93 14.17 -7.42
CA GLN A 188 -1.29 14.69 -8.64
C GLN A 188 -1.09 13.60 -9.69
N ALA A 189 -0.60 12.41 -9.29
CA ALA A 189 -0.42 11.28 -10.18
C ALA A 189 -1.75 10.77 -10.77
N GLY A 190 -2.82 10.74 -9.97
CA GLY A 190 -4.17 10.38 -10.42
C GLY A 190 -4.71 11.34 -11.47
N ARG A 191 -4.45 12.63 -11.36
CA ARG A 191 -4.85 13.65 -12.37
C ARG A 191 -4.11 13.46 -13.69
N VAL A 192 -2.82 13.13 -13.64
CA VAL A 192 -2.02 12.88 -14.86
C VAL A 192 -2.45 11.58 -15.55
N GLY A 193 -2.84 10.56 -14.80
CA GLY A 193 -3.30 9.27 -15.34
C GLY A 193 -4.64 9.35 -16.08
N VAL A 194 -5.50 10.31 -15.74
CA VAL A 194 -6.79 10.53 -16.43
C VAL A 194 -6.61 11.09 -17.83
N ASP A 195 -5.53 11.84 -18.07
CA ASP A 195 -5.22 12.41 -19.38
C ASP A 195 -4.49 11.44 -20.33
N THR A 196 -4.09 10.26 -19.86
CA THR A 196 -3.44 9.25 -20.70
C THR A 196 -4.45 8.15 -21.03
N PRO A 197 -4.78 7.88 -22.30
CA PRO A 197 -5.69 6.79 -22.66
C PRO A 197 -5.14 5.47 -22.12
N HIS A 198 -5.89 4.83 -21.25
CA HIS A 198 -5.56 3.49 -20.75
C HIS A 198 -5.37 2.55 -21.94
N LEU A 199 -4.17 2.07 -22.14
CA LEU A 199 -3.92 0.86 -22.90
C LEU A 199 -4.63 -0.26 -22.16
N LYS A 200 -5.82 -0.62 -22.64
CA LYS A 200 -6.55 -1.80 -22.16
C LYS A 200 -5.63 -2.99 -22.43
N HIS A 201 -5.03 -3.52 -21.39
CA HIS A 201 -4.38 -4.82 -21.49
C HIS A 201 -5.49 -5.85 -21.74
N ASP A 202 -5.50 -6.35 -22.98
CA ASP A 202 -6.29 -7.49 -23.40
C ASP A 202 -5.91 -8.69 -22.51
N ARG A 203 -6.87 -9.13 -21.71
CA ARG A 203 -6.74 -10.37 -20.93
C ARG A 203 -6.83 -11.53 -21.93
N ARG A 204 -5.70 -12.16 -22.23
CA ARG A 204 -5.65 -13.49 -22.82
C ARG A 204 -5.11 -14.50 -21.82
#